data_bc18003fd4c33f295596e2dbe6dd25ce
#
_entry.id   bc18003fd4c33f295596e2dbe6dd25ce
#
_cell.length_a   1.000
_cell.length_b   1.000
_cell.length_c   1.000
_cell.angle_alpha   90.00
_cell.angle_beta   90.00
_cell.angle_gamma   90.00
#
_symmetry.space_group_name_H-M   'P 1'
#
loop_
_entity.id
_entity.type
_entity.pdbx_description
1 polymer ?
#
loop_
_entity_poly.entity_id
_entity_poly.type
_entity_poly.pdbx_seq_one_letter_code
_entity_poly.pdbx_strand_id
1 'polypeptide(L)'
;MIEIGPFRPGDRDAWEELARGYKAFYQDPVPDEAYEQAWRRLTAGTELLGLGARLDGRLAGLAHYFFHPAFWSGEACYLQDLFVDETLRGQGAGRTLIEAVAAAAHERGADRFYWHTQESNARAACSMTRWPASPGSSATGIRSRSRA
;
A
#
# COMPACT_ATOMS: atom_id res chain seq x y z
N MET A 1 -17.80 3.15 -9.44
CA MET A 1 -17.66 2.59 -8.08
C MET A 1 -16.26 1.98 -7.92
N ILE A 2 -15.58 2.31 -6.84
CA ILE A 2 -14.24 1.77 -6.55
C ILE A 2 -14.38 0.44 -5.83
N GLU A 3 -13.78 -0.61 -6.40
CA GLU A 3 -13.76 -1.96 -5.82
C GLU A 3 -12.33 -2.24 -5.29
N ILE A 4 -12.21 -2.68 -4.05
CA ILE A 4 -10.94 -3.07 -3.44
C ILE A 4 -10.91 -4.58 -3.26
N GLY A 5 -9.81 -5.20 -3.68
CA GLY A 5 -9.63 -6.64 -3.51
C GLY A 5 -8.23 -7.10 -3.89
N PRO A 6 -7.93 -8.38 -3.67
CA PRO A 6 -6.63 -8.95 -4.00
C PRO A 6 -6.37 -8.88 -5.52
N PHE A 7 -5.10 -8.93 -5.90
CA PHE A 7 -4.70 -9.02 -7.29
C PHE A 7 -5.11 -10.36 -7.89
N ARG A 8 -5.50 -10.32 -9.16
CA ARG A 8 -5.89 -11.48 -9.95
C ARG A 8 -4.79 -11.81 -10.97
N PRO A 9 -4.70 -13.05 -11.45
CA PRO A 9 -3.68 -13.41 -12.44
C PRO A 9 -3.67 -12.52 -13.68
N GLY A 10 -4.83 -12.04 -14.12
CA GLY A 10 -4.96 -11.12 -15.25
C GLY A 10 -4.55 -9.67 -14.98
N ASP A 11 -4.21 -9.33 -13.75
CA ASP A 11 -3.81 -7.96 -13.38
C ASP A 11 -2.32 -7.68 -13.64
N ARG A 12 -1.54 -8.67 -14.07
CA ARG A 12 -0.07 -8.58 -14.18
C ARG A 12 0.40 -7.32 -14.90
N ASP A 13 -0.13 -7.06 -16.10
CA ASP A 13 0.32 -5.93 -16.92
C ASP A 13 -0.13 -4.58 -16.32
N ALA A 14 -1.36 -4.49 -15.87
CA ALA A 14 -1.88 -3.29 -15.21
C ALA A 14 -1.15 -3.00 -13.89
N TRP A 15 -0.84 -4.03 -13.13
CA TRP A 15 -0.05 -3.89 -11.91
C TRP A 15 1.36 -3.37 -12.21
N GLU A 16 2.03 -3.90 -13.23
CA GLU A 16 3.37 -3.45 -13.61
C GLU A 16 3.37 -1.98 -14.04
N GLU A 17 2.37 -1.56 -14.80
CA GLU A 17 2.21 -0.16 -15.19
C GLU A 17 2.10 0.75 -13.98
N LEU A 18 1.28 0.39 -13.00
CA LEU A 18 1.16 1.13 -11.74
C LEU A 18 2.45 1.11 -10.92
N ALA A 19 3.11 -0.04 -10.83
CA ALA A 19 4.37 -0.17 -10.10
C ALA A 19 5.49 0.68 -10.73
N ARG A 20 5.55 0.74 -12.05
CA ARG A 20 6.48 1.63 -12.77
C ARG A 20 6.16 3.10 -12.53
N GLY A 21 4.89 3.47 -12.49
CA GLY A 21 4.44 4.81 -12.14
C GLY A 21 4.85 5.20 -10.73
N TYR A 22 4.72 4.29 -9.77
CA TYR A 22 5.18 4.48 -8.40
C TYR A 22 6.69 4.73 -8.33
N LYS A 23 7.49 3.90 -9.01
CA LYS A 23 8.94 4.04 -9.05
C LYS A 23 9.40 5.32 -9.73
N ALA A 24 8.73 5.73 -10.80
CA ALA A 24 9.00 7.00 -11.48
C ALA A 24 8.70 8.20 -10.59
N PHE A 25 7.59 8.16 -9.85
CA PHE A 25 7.19 9.23 -8.92
C PHE A 25 8.24 9.43 -7.81
N TYR A 26 8.78 8.34 -7.26
CA TYR A 26 9.79 8.40 -6.20
C TYR A 26 11.23 8.46 -6.74
N GLN A 27 11.43 8.49 -8.06
CA GLN A 27 12.75 8.51 -8.70
C GLN A 27 13.67 7.38 -8.21
N ASP A 28 13.10 6.20 -8.08
CA ASP A 28 13.77 5.00 -7.55
C ASP A 28 13.67 3.85 -8.58
N PRO A 29 14.41 3.95 -9.72
CA PRO A 29 14.31 2.93 -10.77
C PRO A 29 14.88 1.60 -10.31
N VAL A 30 14.24 0.52 -10.78
CA VAL A 30 14.69 -0.85 -10.55
C VAL A 30 14.80 -1.58 -11.91
N PRO A 31 15.63 -2.65 -11.99
CA PRO A 31 15.70 -3.46 -13.21
C PRO A 31 14.36 -4.11 -13.57
N ASP A 32 14.15 -4.41 -14.84
CA ASP A 32 12.91 -5.03 -15.30
C ASP A 32 12.62 -6.37 -14.60
N GLU A 33 13.65 -7.14 -14.29
CA GLU A 33 13.51 -8.42 -13.57
C GLU A 33 12.93 -8.25 -12.16
N ALA A 34 13.10 -7.09 -11.54
CA ALA A 34 12.57 -6.82 -10.20
C ALA A 34 11.04 -6.83 -10.21
N TYR A 35 10.39 -6.37 -11.28
CA TYR A 35 8.93 -6.40 -11.40
C TYR A 35 8.42 -7.84 -11.49
N GLU A 36 9.08 -8.68 -12.26
CA GLU A 36 8.72 -10.10 -12.37
C GLU A 36 8.88 -10.84 -11.03
N GLN A 37 9.98 -10.60 -10.34
CA GLN A 37 10.23 -11.20 -9.03
C GLN A 37 9.21 -10.72 -7.99
N ALA A 38 8.91 -9.43 -7.98
CA ALA A 38 7.91 -8.86 -7.07
C ALA A 38 6.52 -9.44 -7.33
N TRP A 39 6.13 -9.57 -8.60
CA TRP A 39 4.85 -10.17 -8.96
C TRP A 39 4.73 -11.62 -8.51
N ARG A 40 5.77 -12.42 -8.72
CA ARG A 40 5.81 -13.83 -8.25
C ARG A 40 5.64 -13.93 -6.74
N ARG A 41 6.35 -13.09 -5.99
CA ARG A 41 6.25 -13.06 -4.52
C ARG A 41 4.87 -12.61 -4.07
N LEU A 42 4.32 -11.61 -4.74
CA LEU A 42 3.00 -11.06 -4.45
C LEU A 42 1.89 -12.07 -4.69
N THR A 43 1.94 -12.82 -5.81
CA THR A 43 0.95 -13.84 -6.16
C THR A 43 1.09 -15.11 -5.32
N ALA A 44 2.27 -15.39 -4.78
CA ALA A 44 2.46 -16.46 -3.80
C ALA A 44 1.68 -16.19 -2.50
N GLY A 45 1.48 -14.92 -2.12
CA GLY A 45 0.59 -14.51 -1.03
C GLY A 45 1.02 -14.96 0.37
N THR A 46 2.31 -15.23 0.57
CA THR A 46 2.84 -15.71 1.86
C THR A 46 3.56 -14.61 2.64
N GLU A 47 4.58 -14.00 2.05
CA GLU A 47 5.38 -12.96 2.69
C GLU A 47 4.94 -11.56 2.28
N LEU A 48 4.72 -11.35 0.98
CA LEU A 48 4.29 -10.08 0.42
C LEU A 48 2.81 -10.16 0.04
N LEU A 49 2.07 -9.15 0.43
CA LEU A 49 0.63 -9.08 0.22
C LEU A 49 0.28 -7.79 -0.52
N GLY A 50 -0.84 -7.79 -1.20
CA GLY A 50 -1.27 -6.60 -1.91
C GLY A 50 -2.77 -6.56 -2.14
N LEU A 51 -3.27 -5.32 -2.28
CA LEU A 51 -4.63 -5.04 -2.66
C LEU A 51 -4.63 -4.08 -3.85
N GLY A 52 -5.57 -4.28 -4.74
CA GLY A 52 -5.81 -3.42 -5.88
C GLY A 52 -7.10 -2.62 -5.73
N ALA A 53 -7.10 -1.39 -6.24
CA ALA A 53 -8.29 -0.58 -6.40
C ALA A 53 -8.70 -0.59 -7.87
N ARG A 54 -9.93 -0.96 -8.15
CA ARG A 54 -10.49 -1.01 -9.50
C ARG A 54 -11.59 0.03 -9.68
N LEU A 55 -11.54 0.72 -10.78
CA LEU A 55 -12.62 1.59 -11.25
C LEU A 55 -13.22 0.95 -12.50
N ASP A 56 -14.50 0.60 -12.41
CA ASP A 56 -15.24 -0.05 -13.52
C ASP A 56 -14.49 -1.28 -14.08
N GLY A 57 -13.94 -2.09 -13.19
CA GLY A 57 -13.20 -3.32 -13.53
C GLY A 57 -11.72 -3.12 -13.89
N ARG A 58 -11.27 -1.89 -14.11
CA ARG A 58 -9.88 -1.57 -14.43
C ARG A 58 -9.05 -1.33 -13.17
N LEU A 59 -7.92 -1.99 -13.05
CA LEU A 59 -6.99 -1.76 -11.95
C LEU A 59 -6.35 -0.37 -12.10
N ALA A 60 -6.52 0.48 -11.09
CA ALA A 60 -6.07 1.86 -11.12
C ALA A 60 -5.38 2.31 -9.81
N GLY A 61 -5.21 1.42 -8.87
CA GLY A 61 -4.47 1.68 -7.64
C GLY A 61 -3.92 0.40 -7.04
N LEU A 62 -2.83 0.53 -6.27
CA LEU A 62 -2.20 -0.59 -5.58
C LEU A 62 -1.79 -0.20 -4.16
N ALA A 63 -1.81 -1.22 -3.29
CA ALA A 63 -1.20 -1.17 -1.97
C ALA A 63 -0.39 -2.46 -1.77
N HIS A 64 0.87 -2.33 -1.38
CA HIS A 64 1.73 -3.45 -1.01
C HIS A 64 2.01 -3.40 0.48
N TYR A 65 1.79 -4.51 1.16
CA TYR A 65 1.98 -4.59 2.60
C TYR A 65 2.49 -5.96 3.01
N PHE A 66 3.05 -6.03 4.20
CA PHE A 66 3.49 -7.30 4.78
C PHE A 66 3.48 -7.22 6.30
N PHE A 67 3.57 -8.38 6.94
CA PHE A 67 3.62 -8.50 8.39
C PHE A 67 5.03 -8.86 8.83
N HIS A 68 5.46 -8.33 9.96
CA HIS A 68 6.76 -8.66 10.55
C HIS A 68 6.67 -8.76 12.07
N PRO A 69 7.57 -9.53 12.71
CA PRO A 69 7.65 -9.57 14.16
C PRO A 69 8.01 -8.19 14.73
N ALA A 70 7.52 -7.91 15.91
CA ALA A 70 7.85 -6.70 16.66
C ALA A 70 8.45 -7.10 18.01
N PHE A 71 9.45 -6.31 18.51
CA PHE A 71 10.20 -6.66 19.72
C PHE A 71 9.34 -6.68 20.99
N TRP A 72 8.41 -5.71 21.08
CA TRP A 72 7.66 -5.46 22.32
C TRP A 72 6.18 -5.81 22.20
N SER A 73 5.77 -6.30 21.05
CA SER A 73 4.44 -6.79 20.75
C SER A 73 4.53 -8.00 19.82
N GLY A 74 3.40 -8.58 19.41
CA GLY A 74 3.41 -9.79 18.59
C GLY A 74 3.85 -9.53 17.15
N GLU A 75 3.04 -8.82 16.39
CA GLU A 75 3.23 -8.63 14.95
C GLU A 75 2.79 -7.24 14.51
N ALA A 76 3.51 -6.66 13.56
CA ALA A 76 3.18 -5.39 12.94
C ALA A 76 2.85 -5.58 11.46
N CYS A 77 1.93 -4.76 10.95
CA CYS A 77 1.64 -4.64 9.52
C CYS A 77 2.30 -3.36 8.99
N TYR A 78 3.12 -3.51 7.96
CA TYR A 78 3.77 -2.40 7.28
C TYR A 78 3.19 -2.22 5.89
N LEU A 79 2.63 -1.04 5.63
CA LEU A 79 2.22 -0.62 4.30
C LEU A 79 3.43 0.03 3.62
N GLN A 80 4.03 -0.71 2.68
CA GLN A 80 5.27 -0.29 2.03
C GLN A 80 5.02 0.65 0.86
N ASP A 81 4.12 0.29 -0.05
CA ASP A 81 3.84 1.04 -1.26
C ASP A 81 2.34 1.34 -1.36
N LEU A 82 2.02 2.59 -1.70
CA LEU A 82 0.67 3.02 -1.99
C LEU A 82 0.72 3.94 -3.21
N PHE A 83 0.02 3.57 -4.26
CA PHE A 83 -0.02 4.35 -5.49
C PHE A 83 -1.41 4.30 -6.12
N VAL A 84 -1.86 5.45 -6.59
CA VAL A 84 -3.15 5.61 -7.25
C VAL A 84 -2.93 6.35 -8.56
N ASP A 85 -3.44 5.78 -9.65
CA ASP A 85 -3.45 6.40 -10.96
C ASP A 85 -4.19 7.75 -10.92
N GLU A 86 -3.80 8.68 -11.78
CA GLU A 86 -4.41 10.00 -11.89
C GLU A 86 -5.94 9.95 -12.09
N THR A 87 -6.45 8.93 -12.76
CA THR A 87 -7.89 8.74 -12.98
C THR A 87 -8.68 8.53 -11.68
N LEU A 88 -8.03 8.05 -10.62
CA LEU A 88 -8.64 7.85 -9.29
C LEU A 88 -8.24 8.89 -8.26
N ARG A 89 -7.34 9.81 -8.59
CA ARG A 89 -6.93 10.86 -7.65
C ARG A 89 -8.11 11.77 -7.30
N GLY A 90 -8.22 12.12 -6.02
CA GLY A 90 -9.31 12.96 -5.53
C GLY A 90 -10.62 12.23 -5.27
N GLN A 91 -10.70 10.92 -5.55
CA GLN A 91 -11.89 10.10 -5.30
C GLN A 91 -11.81 9.27 -4.02
N GLY A 92 -10.77 9.46 -3.21
CA GLY A 92 -10.60 8.76 -1.94
C GLY A 92 -10.07 7.32 -2.07
N ALA A 93 -9.57 6.91 -3.25
CA ALA A 93 -9.08 5.55 -3.49
C ALA A 93 -7.88 5.18 -2.59
N GLY A 94 -6.95 6.12 -2.39
CA GLY A 94 -5.81 5.90 -1.50
C GLY A 94 -6.23 5.64 -0.07
N ARG A 95 -7.18 6.42 0.43
CA ARG A 95 -7.76 6.22 1.76
C ARG A 95 -8.47 4.87 1.87
N THR A 96 -9.27 4.52 0.88
CA THR A 96 -9.98 3.24 0.85
C THR A 96 -9.02 2.05 0.84
N LEU A 97 -7.89 2.15 0.11
CA LEU A 97 -6.84 1.15 0.14
C LEU A 97 -6.20 1.02 1.52
N ILE A 98 -5.88 2.13 2.17
CA ILE A 98 -5.32 2.14 3.53
C ILE A 98 -6.32 1.48 4.51
N GLU A 99 -7.59 1.82 4.41
CA GLU A 99 -8.65 1.23 5.23
C GLU A 99 -8.75 -0.28 5.05
N ALA A 100 -8.64 -0.75 3.82
CA ALA A 100 -8.67 -2.18 3.52
C ALA A 100 -7.45 -2.92 4.08
N VAL A 101 -6.25 -2.33 3.99
CA VAL A 101 -5.04 -2.90 4.60
C VAL A 101 -5.15 -2.92 6.13
N ALA A 102 -5.66 -1.85 6.72
CA ALA A 102 -5.88 -1.80 8.17
C ALA A 102 -6.89 -2.86 8.63
N ALA A 103 -7.95 -3.10 7.87
CA ALA A 103 -8.91 -4.16 8.14
C ALA A 103 -8.26 -5.54 8.09
N ALA A 104 -7.41 -5.79 7.08
CA ALA A 104 -6.64 -7.03 6.96
C ALA A 104 -5.67 -7.22 8.14
N ALA A 105 -5.03 -6.16 8.59
CA ALA A 105 -4.14 -6.18 9.74
C ALA A 105 -4.90 -6.51 11.03
N HIS A 106 -6.05 -5.90 11.22
CA HIS A 106 -6.92 -6.17 12.37
C HIS A 106 -7.43 -7.62 12.38
N GLU A 107 -7.88 -8.12 11.23
CA GLU A 107 -8.36 -9.47 11.05
C GLU A 107 -7.29 -10.52 11.38
N ARG A 108 -6.04 -10.24 11.02
CA ARG A 108 -4.89 -11.09 11.35
C ARG A 108 -4.47 -10.99 12.82
N GLY A 109 -4.94 -9.98 13.54
CA GLY A 109 -4.57 -9.75 14.93
C GLY A 109 -3.24 -9.01 15.11
N ALA A 110 -2.81 -8.24 14.11
CA ALA A 110 -1.61 -7.42 14.23
C ALA A 110 -1.80 -6.33 15.30
N ASP A 111 -0.79 -6.12 16.12
CA ASP A 111 -0.82 -5.14 17.20
C ASP A 111 -0.56 -3.73 16.72
N ARG A 112 0.01 -3.60 15.53
CA ARG A 112 0.43 -2.32 14.99
C ARG A 112 0.27 -2.28 13.47
N PHE A 113 -0.19 -1.14 12.97
CA PHE A 113 -0.24 -0.82 11.54
C PHE A 113 0.44 0.53 11.31
N TYR A 114 1.39 0.59 10.37
CA TYR A 114 2.16 1.80 10.12
C TYR A 114 2.65 1.89 8.66
N TRP A 115 3.05 3.10 8.26
CA TRP A 115 3.66 3.40 6.97
C TRP A 115 4.59 4.58 7.09
N HIS A 116 5.45 4.76 6.09
CA HIS A 116 6.34 5.92 5.96
C HIS A 116 5.86 6.83 4.84
N THR A 117 5.91 8.15 5.08
CA THR A 117 5.66 9.15 4.04
C THR A 117 6.86 10.07 3.90
N GLN A 118 7.14 10.54 2.67
CA GLN A 118 8.13 11.59 2.48
C GLN A 118 7.53 12.95 2.85
N GLU A 119 8.33 13.83 3.44
CA GLU A 119 7.92 15.18 3.80
C GLU A 119 7.41 15.99 2.60
N SER A 120 7.99 15.76 1.40
CA SER A 120 7.57 16.35 0.13
C SER A 120 6.17 15.93 -0.32
N ASN A 121 5.59 14.88 0.25
CA ASN A 121 4.26 14.38 -0.06
C ASN A 121 3.23 14.76 1.01
N ALA A 122 3.20 16.05 1.37
CA ALA A 122 2.36 16.57 2.45
C ALA A 122 0.86 16.31 2.23
N ARG A 123 0.39 16.27 0.98
CA ARG A 123 -1.01 16.03 0.64
C ARG A 123 -1.41 14.58 0.92
N ALA A 124 -0.58 13.62 0.55
CA ALA A 124 -0.78 12.21 0.89
C ALA A 124 -0.62 11.97 2.39
N ALA A 125 0.38 12.62 3.02
CA ALA A 125 0.56 12.57 4.46
C ALA A 125 -0.67 13.08 5.23
N CYS A 126 -1.30 14.15 4.75
CA CYS A 126 -2.50 14.71 5.35
C CYS A 126 -3.70 13.76 5.25
N SER A 127 -3.82 13.05 4.13
CA SER A 127 -4.82 12.00 3.93
C SER A 127 -4.59 10.81 4.85
N MET A 128 -3.33 10.45 5.09
CA MET A 128 -2.92 9.32 5.93
C MET A 128 -3.03 9.60 7.44
N THR A 129 -2.91 10.86 7.88
CA THR A 129 -2.96 11.22 9.30
C THR A 129 -4.39 11.35 9.85
N ARG A 130 -5.40 11.33 9.01
CA ARG A 130 -6.81 11.44 9.41
C ARG A 130 -7.50 10.10 9.68
N TRP A 131 -6.73 9.08 10.00
CA TRP A 131 -7.29 7.77 10.31
C TRP A 131 -8.06 7.81 11.64
N PRO A 132 -9.34 7.45 11.68
CA PRO A 132 -10.01 7.23 12.94
C PRO A 132 -9.45 5.95 13.55
N ALA A 133 -8.74 6.09 14.65
CA ALA A 133 -8.26 4.94 15.40
C ALA A 133 -9.47 4.08 15.83
N SER A 134 -9.52 2.86 15.33
CA SER A 134 -10.38 1.86 15.96
C SER A 134 -9.86 1.62 17.38
N PRO A 135 -10.74 1.49 18.39
CA PRO A 135 -10.28 1.24 19.75
C PRO A 135 -9.39 -0.02 19.78
N GLY A 136 -8.10 0.16 20.07
CA GLY A 136 -7.15 -0.95 20.18
C GLY A 136 -6.12 -1.09 19.05
N SER A 137 -6.22 -0.34 17.94
CA SER A 137 -5.17 -0.32 16.91
C SER A 137 -4.55 1.07 16.80
N SER A 138 -3.24 1.15 16.96
CA SER A 138 -2.50 2.39 16.70
C SER A 138 -2.05 2.41 15.24
N ALA A 139 -2.70 3.23 14.42
CA ALA A 139 -2.19 3.56 13.09
C ALA A 139 -1.23 4.74 13.25
N THR A 140 0.04 4.53 12.96
CA THR A 140 1.07 5.56 13.09
C THR A 140 1.75 5.77 11.74
N GLY A 141 1.52 6.93 11.15
CA GLY A 141 2.33 7.40 10.02
C GLY A 141 3.65 7.93 10.56
N ILE A 142 4.76 7.34 10.14
CA ILE A 142 6.10 7.81 10.48
C ILE A 142 6.61 8.64 9.30
N ARG A 143 6.92 9.91 9.57
CA ARG A 143 7.55 10.77 8.58
C ARG A 143 9.05 10.46 8.54
N SER A 144 9.57 10.08 7.39
CA SER A 144 11.01 10.02 7.21
C SER A 144 11.53 11.41 6.82
N ARG A 145 12.50 11.92 7.56
CA ARG A 145 13.23 13.11 7.13
C ARG A 145 14.16 12.70 6.00
N SER A 146 13.99 13.29 4.83
CA SER A 146 15.03 13.19 3.80
C SER A 146 16.26 13.93 4.31
N ARG A 147 17.37 13.23 4.45
CA ARG A 147 18.65 13.92 4.61
C ARG A 147 18.92 14.67 3.29
N ALA A 148 19.10 15.95 3.40
CA ALA A 148 19.60 16.79 2.33
C ALA A 148 20.99 16.34 1.89
#